data_603ec00a9ee46f47c577b9fe53723b56
#
_entry.id   603ec00a9ee46f47c577b9fe53723b56
#
_cell.length_a   1.000
_cell.length_b   1.000
_cell.length_c   1.000
_cell.angle_alpha   90.00
_cell.angle_beta   90.00
_cell.angle_gamma   90.00
#
_symmetry.space_group_name_H-M   'P 1'
#
loop_
_entity.id
_entity.type
_entity.pdbx_description
1 polymer ?
#
loop_
_entity_poly.entity_id
_entity_poly.type
_entity_poly.pdbx_seq_one_letter_code
_entity_poly.pdbx_strand_id
1 'polypeptide(L)' 'MEISAKTLHFIEEHKEDDTRTLALQSKKYPDVDMAAAVTQIAGRQVAARKL' A
#
# COMPACT_ATOMS: atom_id res chain seq x y z
N MET A 1 -9.95 -0.25 -13.15
CA MET A 1 -8.82 -1.16 -12.94
C MET A 1 -8.99 -1.89 -11.62
N GLU A 2 -8.97 -3.19 -11.65
CA GLU A 2 -9.18 -3.97 -10.44
C GLU A 2 -7.87 -4.27 -9.75
N ILE A 3 -7.87 -4.14 -8.43
CA ILE A 3 -6.74 -4.49 -7.60
C ILE A 3 -6.84 -5.98 -7.26
N SER A 4 -5.74 -6.71 -7.43
CA SER A 4 -5.75 -8.14 -7.14
C SER A 4 -6.00 -8.40 -5.65
N ALA A 5 -6.45 -9.61 -5.33
CA ALA A 5 -6.70 -9.98 -3.93
C ALA A 5 -5.41 -9.91 -3.11
N LYS A 6 -4.28 -10.29 -3.70
CA LYS A 6 -3.00 -10.20 -3.00
C LYS A 6 -2.63 -8.76 -2.68
N THR A 7 -2.88 -7.85 -3.62
CA THR A 7 -2.61 -6.44 -3.40
C THR A 7 -3.51 -5.87 -2.30
N LEU A 8 -4.79 -6.23 -2.32
CA LEU A 8 -5.72 -5.79 -1.28
C LEU A 8 -5.28 -6.30 0.10
N HIS A 9 -4.89 -7.56 0.17
CA HIS A 9 -4.42 -8.14 1.42
C HIS A 9 -3.18 -7.42 1.94
N PHE A 10 -2.25 -7.12 1.04
CA PHE A 10 -1.06 -6.36 1.39
C PHE A 10 -1.41 -4.99 1.95
N ILE A 11 -2.35 -4.30 1.30
CA ILE A 11 -2.77 -2.97 1.74
C ILE A 11 -3.34 -3.03 3.16
N GLU A 12 -4.19 -4.01 3.45
CA GLU A 12 -4.79 -4.14 4.77
C GLU A 12 -3.76 -4.45 5.85
N GLU A 13 -2.76 -5.25 5.51
CA GLU A 13 -1.73 -5.61 6.48
C GLU A 13 -0.74 -4.48 6.74
N HIS A 14 -0.53 -3.61 5.76
CA HIS A 14 0.51 -2.58 5.85
C HIS A 14 -0.04 -1.16 5.82
N LYS A 15 -1.32 -1.01 6.08
CA LYS A 15 -1.96 0.29 5.95
C LYS A 15 -1.43 1.37 6.89
N GLU A 16 -0.74 0.97 7.94
CA GLU A 16 -0.16 1.92 8.90
C GLU A 16 1.35 2.04 8.76
N ASP A 17 1.93 1.33 7.81
CA ASP A 17 3.37 1.35 7.61
C ASP A 17 3.81 2.58 6.84
N ASP A 18 5.10 2.91 6.98
CA ASP A 18 5.70 4.00 6.23
C ASP A 18 5.72 3.65 4.74
N THR A 19 5.07 4.49 3.93
CA THR A 19 4.99 4.24 2.50
C THR A 19 6.36 4.23 1.82
N ARG A 20 7.32 4.98 2.34
CA ARG A 20 8.67 4.98 1.79
C ARG A 20 9.32 3.60 1.95
N THR A 21 9.15 3.01 3.14
CA THR A 21 9.66 1.68 3.42
C THR A 21 8.98 0.65 2.52
N LEU A 22 7.68 0.77 2.35
CA LEU A 22 6.93 -0.14 1.49
C LEU A 22 7.43 -0.08 0.05
N ALA A 23 7.66 1.13 -0.46
CA ALA A 23 8.13 1.29 -1.82
C ALA A 23 9.49 0.62 -2.03
N LEU A 24 10.37 0.70 -1.02
CA LEU A 24 11.67 0.06 -1.08
C LEU A 24 11.57 -1.47 -1.06
N GLN A 25 10.46 -2.01 -0.59
CA GLN A 25 10.26 -3.45 -0.49
C GLN A 25 9.57 -4.05 -1.71
N SER A 26 9.43 -3.29 -2.78
CA SER A 26 8.70 -3.76 -3.96
C SER A 26 9.23 -5.09 -4.51
N LYS A 27 10.53 -5.34 -4.40
CA LYS A 27 11.12 -6.59 -4.87
C LYS A 27 10.74 -7.79 -4.03
N LYS A 28 10.34 -7.58 -2.78
CA LYS A 28 9.93 -8.67 -1.90
C LYS A 28 8.51 -9.15 -2.19
N TYR A 29 7.74 -8.36 -2.90
CA TYR A 29 6.33 -8.65 -3.15
C TYR A 29 6.03 -8.56 -4.64
N PRO A 30 6.59 -9.49 -5.44
CA PRO A 30 6.43 -9.41 -6.90
C PRO A 30 4.98 -9.59 -7.36
N ASP A 31 4.13 -10.21 -6.53
CA ASP A 31 2.73 -10.43 -6.86
C ASP A 31 1.83 -9.27 -6.45
N VAL A 32 2.41 -8.25 -5.86
CA VAL A 32 1.65 -7.08 -5.37
C VAL A 32 1.93 -5.89 -6.29
N ASP A 33 0.89 -5.19 -6.67
CA ASP A 33 1.03 -3.94 -7.40
C ASP A 33 1.44 -2.85 -6.40
N MET A 34 2.75 -2.69 -6.21
CA MET A 34 3.27 -1.77 -5.20
C MET A 34 2.90 -0.32 -5.48
N ALA A 35 2.81 0.07 -6.75
CA ALA A 35 2.41 1.43 -7.08
C ALA A 35 1.00 1.72 -6.56
N ALA A 36 0.08 0.79 -6.82
CA ALA A 36 -1.30 0.93 -6.33
C ALA A 36 -1.36 0.84 -4.82
N ALA A 37 -0.63 -0.11 -4.23
CA ALA A 37 -0.64 -0.32 -2.77
C ALA A 37 -0.13 0.92 -2.03
N VAL A 38 1.01 1.45 -2.44
CA VAL A 38 1.58 2.63 -1.80
C VAL A 38 0.66 3.83 -1.95
N THR A 39 0.06 4.02 -3.12
CA THR A 39 -0.87 5.12 -3.35
C THR A 39 -2.09 5.01 -2.44
N GLN A 40 -2.66 3.81 -2.32
CA GLN A 40 -3.83 3.59 -1.46
C GLN A 40 -3.50 3.82 0.02
N ILE A 41 -2.36 3.29 0.46
CA ILE A 41 -1.95 3.43 1.85
C ILE A 41 -1.67 4.89 2.18
N ALA A 42 -0.98 5.60 1.30
CA ALA A 42 -0.69 7.02 1.50
C ALA A 42 -1.98 7.83 1.58
N GLY A 43 -2.94 7.54 0.71
CA GLY A 43 -4.23 8.22 0.72
C GLY A 43 -4.97 8.03 2.02
N ARG A 44 -4.96 6.82 2.57
CA ARG A 44 -5.61 6.52 3.84
C ARG A 44 -4.95 7.25 5.00
N GLN A 45 -3.62 7.33 4.99
CA GLN A 45 -2.88 8.01 6.05
C GLN A 45 -3.15 9.51 6.04
N VAL A 46 -3.19 10.09 4.85
CA VAL A 46 -3.51 11.52 4.72
C VAL A 46 -4.92 11.79 5.23
N ALA A 47 -5.89 10.95 4.84
CA ALA A 47 -7.26 11.11 5.29
C ALA A 47 -7.37 10.99 6.82
N ALA A 48 -6.61 10.06 7.41
CA ALA A 48 -6.64 9.86 8.86
C ALA A 48 -6.04 11.04 9.62
N ARG A 49 -5.12 11.77 9.00
CA ARG A 49 -4.49 12.93 9.63
C ARG A 49 -5.29 14.21 9.44
N LYS A 50 -6.27 14.17 8.58
CA LYS A 50 -7.03 15.36 8.24
C LYS A 50 -8.12 15.59 9.28
N LEU A 51 -7.80 16.34 10.28
CA LEU A 51 -8.77 16.71 11.30
C LEU A 51 -8.84 18.20 11.47
#